data_2428ab2e297bc10778e2349ca9891081
#
_entry.id   2428ab2e297bc10778e2349ca9891081
#
_cell.length_a   1.000
_cell.length_b   1.000
_cell.length_c   1.000
_cell.angle_alpha   90.00
_cell.angle_beta   90.00
_cell.angle_gamma   90.00
#
_symmetry.space_group_name_H-M   'P 1'
#
loop_
_entity.id
_entity.type
_entity.pdbx_description
1 polymer ?
#
loop_
_entity_poly.entity_id
_entity_poly.type
_entity_poly.pdbx_seq_one_letter_code
_entity_poly.pdbx_strand_id
1 'polypeptide(L)'
;MQTTKSALMTILMLTVALAGCMGDDTSELDARISELEQSNMELEESLATSQGESAQLQSALDQSVQDYSAVQVLLASAEVNVMELQVQLDTMTESHDSLVTALDEAGEFADEILAVIDSMNETMASLYDALAENATLAQQWQIEAQSAAADLRNADLRGSRLYGVNLYGADLRHSSLDNANLRYAILVNADMRNAGLLGADLGGAQLDGAKTGNIATSSGGSCPFSLPSGFRCVEGSTDDGYPLASLMGPHADLSDSDFHNFQETNLDLYSSNMQNSHFYNLNMNGADMNNADLSGATFENVNLYNSDLSGADLTGVTWTNVMCPAGGNSDDNGNTCENNL
;
A
#
# COMPACT_ATOMS: atom_id res chain seq x y z
N MET A 1 3.31 24.99 2.87
CA MET A 1 3.32 23.60 2.36
C MET A 1 3.46 23.45 0.84
N GLN A 2 2.90 24.35 0.04
CA GLN A 2 3.06 24.30 -1.43
C GLN A 2 4.41 24.83 -1.92
N THR A 3 5.02 25.74 -1.20
CA THR A 3 6.34 26.37 -1.52
C THR A 3 7.52 25.45 -1.24
N THR A 4 7.46 24.60 -0.22
CA THR A 4 8.51 23.63 0.13
C THR A 4 8.58 22.45 -0.85
N LYS A 5 7.44 22.01 -1.41
CA LYS A 5 7.40 20.98 -2.46
C LYS A 5 8.06 21.43 -3.76
N SER A 6 7.91 22.72 -4.10
CA SER A 6 8.51 23.30 -5.31
C SER A 6 10.03 23.44 -5.18
N ALA A 7 10.55 23.79 -4.00
CA ALA A 7 11.98 23.96 -3.77
C ALA A 7 12.74 22.61 -3.87
N LEU A 8 12.19 21.55 -3.29
CA LEU A 8 12.80 20.20 -3.36
C LEU A 8 12.87 19.67 -4.79
N MET A 9 11.83 19.90 -5.58
CA MET A 9 11.79 19.47 -6.98
C MET A 9 12.74 20.28 -7.86
N THR A 10 12.96 21.56 -7.55
CA THR A 10 13.87 22.42 -8.30
C THR A 10 15.34 22.05 -8.04
N ILE A 11 15.67 21.67 -6.82
CA ILE A 11 17.02 21.22 -6.43
C ILE A 11 17.34 19.86 -7.09
N LEU A 12 16.38 18.93 -7.14
CA LEU A 12 16.56 17.62 -7.80
C LEU A 12 16.77 17.76 -9.31
N MET A 13 16.11 18.72 -9.95
CA MET A 13 16.32 18.97 -11.40
C MET A 13 17.66 19.65 -11.73
N LEU A 14 18.20 20.48 -10.83
CA LEU A 14 19.50 21.14 -11.06
C LEU A 14 20.68 20.16 -11.01
N THR A 15 20.64 19.12 -10.19
CA THR A 15 21.72 18.13 -10.07
C THR A 15 21.86 17.23 -11.31
N VAL A 16 20.78 17.03 -12.07
CA VAL A 16 20.78 16.22 -13.30
C VAL A 16 21.34 17.01 -14.50
N ALA A 17 21.23 18.33 -14.49
CA ALA A 17 21.67 19.19 -15.58
C ALA A 17 23.21 19.40 -15.65
N LEU A 18 23.94 19.09 -14.57
CA LEU A 18 25.39 19.35 -14.46
C LEU A 18 26.29 18.23 -15.04
N ALA A 19 25.73 17.12 -15.53
CA ALA A 19 26.52 15.97 -15.98
C ALA A 19 26.95 15.99 -17.45
N GLY A 20 26.71 17.03 -18.20
CA GLY A 20 26.94 16.97 -19.62
C GLY A 20 27.44 18.21 -20.36
N CYS A 21 28.66 18.66 -20.18
CA CYS A 21 29.38 19.45 -21.20
C CYS A 21 30.89 19.57 -20.86
N MET A 22 31.77 19.05 -21.68
CA MET A 22 33.20 19.35 -21.70
C MET A 22 33.56 19.88 -23.08
N GLY A 23 34.28 20.99 -23.13
CA GLY A 23 34.93 21.52 -24.32
C GLY A 23 36.09 22.43 -23.94
N ASP A 24 37.19 22.30 -24.70
CA ASP A 24 38.54 22.82 -24.44
C ASP A 24 38.69 24.34 -24.62
N ASP A 25 38.88 25.07 -23.51
CA ASP A 25 39.63 26.35 -23.46
C ASP A 25 39.98 26.66 -21.99
N THR A 26 41.29 26.81 -21.65
CA THR A 26 41.73 26.81 -20.25
C THR A 26 41.39 28.10 -19.51
N SER A 27 41.25 29.25 -20.16
CA SER A 27 40.86 30.51 -19.51
C SER A 27 39.33 30.60 -19.28
N GLU A 28 38.55 30.03 -20.17
CA GLU A 28 37.13 29.86 -20.04
C GLU A 28 36.80 28.73 -19.05
N LEU A 29 37.71 27.72 -18.97
CA LEU A 29 37.60 26.62 -17.99
C LEU A 29 37.79 27.12 -16.56
N ASP A 30 38.81 27.99 -16.31
CA ASP A 30 39.04 28.55 -14.96
C ASP A 30 37.93 29.49 -14.52
N ALA A 31 37.37 30.29 -15.45
CA ALA A 31 36.19 31.11 -15.17
C ALA A 31 34.96 30.22 -14.86
N ARG A 32 34.76 29.13 -15.62
CA ARG A 32 33.68 28.16 -15.38
C ARG A 32 33.90 27.33 -14.12
N ILE A 33 35.16 27.02 -13.77
CA ILE A 33 35.48 26.36 -12.50
C ILE A 33 35.09 27.27 -11.34
N SER A 34 35.47 28.55 -11.40
CA SER A 34 35.12 29.53 -10.36
C SER A 34 33.58 29.74 -10.24
N GLU A 35 32.90 29.80 -11.39
CA GLU A 35 31.42 29.86 -11.43
C GLU A 35 30.79 28.57 -10.87
N LEU A 36 31.37 27.41 -11.19
CA LEU A 36 30.94 26.12 -10.67
C LEU A 36 31.23 25.97 -9.17
N GLU A 37 32.38 26.46 -8.69
CA GLU A 37 32.73 26.48 -7.26
C GLU A 37 31.75 27.37 -6.48
N GLN A 38 31.42 28.55 -7.03
CA GLN A 38 30.41 29.43 -6.43
C GLN A 38 29.02 28.79 -6.45
N SER A 39 28.64 28.20 -7.59
CA SER A 39 27.39 27.47 -7.73
C SER A 39 27.32 26.25 -6.81
N ASN A 40 28.45 25.54 -6.61
CA ASN A 40 28.55 24.45 -5.65
C ASN A 40 28.37 24.94 -4.20
N MET A 41 28.96 26.07 -3.82
CA MET A 41 28.75 26.65 -2.48
C MET A 41 27.30 27.05 -2.28
N GLU A 42 26.65 27.65 -3.30
CA GLU A 42 25.24 28.01 -3.25
C GLU A 42 24.33 26.75 -3.19
N LEU A 43 24.74 25.68 -3.90
CA LEU A 43 24.08 24.38 -3.86
C LEU A 43 24.27 23.68 -2.52
N GLU A 44 25.48 23.76 -1.91
CA GLU A 44 25.73 23.21 -0.58
C GLU A 44 24.92 23.94 0.49
N GLU A 45 24.84 25.28 0.42
CA GLU A 45 23.99 26.07 1.31
C GLU A 45 22.49 25.76 1.12
N SER A 46 22.07 25.65 -0.15
CA SER A 46 20.70 25.23 -0.50
C SER A 46 20.42 23.80 -0.05
N LEU A 47 21.40 22.89 -0.20
CA LEU A 47 21.32 21.51 0.26
C LEU A 47 21.21 21.46 1.81
N ALA A 48 22.04 22.23 2.52
CA ALA A 48 22.00 22.31 3.97
C ALA A 48 20.66 22.86 4.47
N THR A 49 20.12 23.86 3.77
CA THR A 49 18.78 24.42 4.05
C THR A 49 17.69 23.38 3.78
N SER A 50 17.76 22.71 2.63
CA SER A 50 16.83 21.62 2.27
C SER A 50 16.91 20.42 3.21
N GLN A 51 18.14 20.08 3.68
CA GLN A 51 18.32 19.05 4.70
C GLN A 51 17.71 19.47 6.05
N GLY A 52 17.83 20.74 6.40
CA GLY A 52 17.19 21.31 7.60
C GLY A 52 15.67 21.28 7.49
N GLU A 53 15.13 21.68 6.35
CA GLU A 53 13.68 21.61 6.07
C GLU A 53 13.19 20.16 6.02
N SER A 54 13.97 19.26 5.44
CA SER A 54 13.68 17.82 5.41
C SER A 54 13.65 17.25 6.83
N ALA A 55 14.60 17.63 7.68
CA ALA A 55 14.60 17.20 9.08
C ALA A 55 13.40 17.75 9.87
N GLN A 56 12.98 18.98 9.59
CA GLN A 56 11.77 19.56 10.17
C GLN A 56 10.50 18.86 9.67
N LEU A 57 10.44 18.59 8.36
CA LEU A 57 9.35 17.82 7.77
C LEU A 57 9.29 16.39 8.30
N GLN A 58 10.45 15.76 8.48
CA GLN A 58 10.54 14.44 9.09
C GLN A 58 10.02 14.46 10.53
N SER A 59 10.42 15.47 11.34
CA SER A 59 9.93 15.63 12.70
C SER A 59 8.41 15.90 12.75
N ALA A 60 7.90 16.70 11.82
CA ALA A 60 6.47 16.96 11.70
C ALA A 60 5.70 15.71 11.23
N LEU A 61 6.30 14.91 10.34
CA LEU A 61 5.76 13.64 9.89
C LEU A 61 5.76 12.61 11.03
N ASP A 62 6.86 12.50 11.76
CA ASP A 62 6.96 11.62 12.94
C ASP A 62 5.90 12.00 13.99
N GLN A 63 5.69 13.29 14.21
CA GLN A 63 4.63 13.78 15.08
C GLN A 63 3.24 13.41 14.53
N SER A 64 3.01 13.62 13.24
CA SER A 64 1.74 13.27 12.59
C SER A 64 1.46 11.77 12.64
N VAL A 65 2.50 10.93 12.48
CA VAL A 65 2.38 9.48 12.62
C VAL A 65 2.05 9.09 14.07
N GLN A 66 2.67 9.75 15.05
CA GLN A 66 2.34 9.54 16.46
C GLN A 66 0.90 9.98 16.75
N ASP A 67 0.50 11.15 16.24
CA ASP A 67 -0.86 11.68 16.41
C ASP A 67 -1.88 10.76 15.71
N TYR A 68 -1.57 10.26 14.50
CA TYR A 68 -2.41 9.28 13.80
C TYR A 68 -2.52 7.96 14.58
N SER A 69 -1.39 7.45 15.09
CA SER A 69 -1.38 6.26 15.95
C SER A 69 -2.19 6.49 17.23
N ALA A 70 -2.07 7.65 17.84
CA ALA A 70 -2.87 8.03 19.00
C ALA A 70 -4.35 8.11 18.68
N VAL A 71 -4.69 8.67 17.48
CA VAL A 71 -6.08 8.73 16.98
C VAL A 71 -6.62 7.32 16.69
N GLN A 72 -5.82 6.42 16.13
CA GLN A 72 -6.22 5.01 15.94
C GLN A 72 -6.49 4.31 17.26
N VAL A 73 -5.62 4.52 18.27
CA VAL A 73 -5.85 3.98 19.60
C VAL A 73 -7.11 4.58 20.24
N LEU A 74 -7.32 5.88 20.04
CA LEU A 74 -8.54 6.55 20.49
C LEU A 74 -9.77 6.05 19.75
N LEU A 75 -9.66 5.80 18.43
CA LEU A 75 -10.74 5.24 17.62
C LEU A 75 -11.07 3.82 18.07
N ALA A 76 -10.06 2.96 18.23
CA ALA A 76 -10.26 1.60 18.75
C ALA A 76 -10.85 1.61 20.16
N SER A 77 -10.42 2.56 21.01
CA SER A 77 -11.00 2.76 22.34
C SER A 77 -12.44 3.28 22.25
N ALA A 78 -12.73 4.18 21.31
CA ALA A 78 -14.08 4.66 21.07
C ALA A 78 -15.00 3.56 20.52
N GLU A 79 -14.49 2.70 19.62
CA GLU A 79 -15.24 1.53 19.11
C GLU A 79 -15.57 0.53 20.24
N VAL A 80 -14.60 0.28 21.12
CA VAL A 80 -14.83 -0.55 22.33
C VAL A 80 -15.89 0.11 23.23
N ASN A 81 -15.78 1.42 23.44
CA ASN A 81 -16.77 2.15 24.25
C ASN A 81 -18.16 2.14 23.61
N VAL A 82 -18.23 2.23 22.25
CA VAL A 82 -19.49 2.11 21.51
C VAL A 82 -20.10 0.73 21.67
N MET A 83 -19.30 -0.34 21.57
CA MET A 83 -19.77 -1.70 21.81
C MET A 83 -20.21 -1.90 23.26
N GLU A 84 -19.48 -1.35 24.22
CA GLU A 84 -19.85 -1.42 25.64
C GLU A 84 -21.13 -0.64 25.93
N LEU A 85 -21.29 0.53 25.31
CA LEU A 85 -22.52 1.32 25.39
C LEU A 85 -23.68 0.63 24.68
N GLN A 86 -23.44 -0.10 23.57
CA GLN A 86 -24.45 -0.90 22.91
C GLN A 86 -24.95 -2.04 23.83
N VAL A 87 -24.03 -2.76 24.48
CA VAL A 87 -24.38 -3.80 25.46
C VAL A 87 -25.14 -3.21 26.66
N GLN A 88 -24.72 -2.02 27.13
CA GLN A 88 -25.44 -1.32 28.20
C GLN A 88 -26.84 -0.89 27.73
N LEU A 89 -26.95 -0.45 26.49
CA LEU A 89 -28.22 -0.08 25.86
C LEU A 89 -29.15 -1.27 25.71
N ASP A 90 -28.63 -2.43 25.25
CA ASP A 90 -29.41 -3.65 25.12
C ASP A 90 -29.90 -4.13 26.50
N THR A 91 -29.00 -4.12 27.52
CA THR A 91 -29.35 -4.45 28.91
C THR A 91 -30.38 -3.48 29.49
N MET A 92 -30.26 -2.19 29.13
CA MET A 92 -31.17 -1.15 29.58
C MET A 92 -32.52 -1.26 28.87
N THR A 93 -32.53 -1.70 27.61
CA THR A 93 -33.75 -2.01 26.85
C THR A 93 -34.46 -3.22 27.45
N GLU A 94 -33.74 -4.29 27.79
CA GLU A 94 -34.30 -5.43 28.51
C GLU A 94 -34.87 -5.07 29.90
N SER A 95 -34.17 -4.18 30.61
CA SER A 95 -34.63 -3.63 31.88
C SER A 95 -35.88 -2.75 31.72
N HIS A 96 -35.89 -1.97 30.63
CA HIS A 96 -37.08 -1.17 30.24
C HIS A 96 -38.27 -2.03 29.95
N ASP A 97 -38.12 -3.11 29.17
CA ASP A 97 -39.20 -4.03 28.85
C ASP A 97 -39.72 -4.77 30.09
N SER A 98 -38.82 -5.11 31.01
CA SER A 98 -39.15 -5.67 32.32
C SER A 98 -39.88 -4.68 33.21
N LEU A 99 -39.48 -3.39 33.14
CA LEU A 99 -40.13 -2.28 33.88
C LEU A 99 -41.49 -1.95 33.29
N VAL A 100 -41.65 -1.99 31.97
CA VAL A 100 -42.95 -1.79 31.31
C VAL A 100 -43.92 -2.93 31.71
N THR A 101 -43.43 -4.16 31.76
CA THR A 101 -44.23 -5.32 32.21
C THR A 101 -44.60 -5.17 33.71
N ALA A 102 -43.70 -4.70 34.55
CA ALA A 102 -43.98 -4.45 35.96
C ALA A 102 -44.88 -3.23 36.19
N LEU A 103 -44.92 -2.32 35.20
CA LEU A 103 -45.79 -1.13 35.24
C LEU A 103 -47.24 -1.48 34.99
N ASP A 104 -47.49 -2.44 34.09
CA ASP A 104 -48.83 -2.99 33.84
C ASP A 104 -49.40 -3.68 35.10
N GLU A 105 -48.48 -4.15 36.01
CA GLU A 105 -48.86 -4.78 37.29
C GLU A 105 -48.97 -3.79 38.47
N ALA A 106 -48.28 -2.60 38.36
CA ALA A 106 -48.20 -1.63 39.46
C ALA A 106 -48.60 -0.19 39.05
N GLY A 107 -49.85 0.09 39.04
CA GLY A 107 -50.45 1.32 38.50
C GLY A 107 -50.10 2.68 39.20
N GLU A 108 -49.09 2.81 40.04
CA GLU A 108 -48.83 4.07 40.81
C GLU A 108 -47.51 4.80 40.49
N PHE A 109 -46.63 4.26 39.60
CA PHE A 109 -45.34 4.92 39.31
C PHE A 109 -45.13 5.30 37.83
N ALA A 110 -46.20 5.38 37.05
CA ALA A 110 -46.13 5.54 35.58
C ALA A 110 -45.46 6.82 35.11
N ASP A 111 -45.69 7.95 35.75
CA ASP A 111 -45.23 9.27 35.26
C ASP A 111 -43.73 9.46 35.50
N GLU A 112 -43.16 8.90 36.55
CA GLU A 112 -41.74 9.03 36.87
C GLU A 112 -40.87 8.15 35.94
N ILE A 113 -41.38 6.97 35.56
CA ILE A 113 -40.73 6.02 34.66
C ILE A 113 -40.82 6.50 33.20
N LEU A 114 -41.90 7.10 32.77
CA LEU A 114 -42.02 7.73 31.45
C LEU A 114 -41.00 8.87 31.25
N ALA A 115 -40.76 9.67 32.28
CA ALA A 115 -39.74 10.71 32.22
C ALA A 115 -38.30 10.14 32.08
N VAL A 116 -38.02 8.99 32.71
CA VAL A 116 -36.78 8.26 32.56
C VAL A 116 -36.63 7.69 31.13
N ILE A 117 -37.73 7.14 30.59
CA ILE A 117 -37.78 6.59 29.22
C ILE A 117 -37.52 7.70 28.18
N ASP A 118 -38.15 8.86 28.35
CA ASP A 118 -37.94 10.00 27.46
C ASP A 118 -36.48 10.49 27.52
N SER A 119 -35.88 10.60 28.71
CA SER A 119 -34.45 10.92 28.87
C SER A 119 -33.52 9.90 28.25
N MET A 120 -33.86 8.59 28.32
CA MET A 120 -33.13 7.52 27.65
C MET A 120 -33.23 7.60 26.13
N ASN A 121 -34.40 7.94 25.58
CA ASN A 121 -34.59 8.13 24.15
C ASN A 121 -33.83 9.35 23.62
N GLU A 122 -33.78 10.45 24.37
CA GLU A 122 -32.96 11.61 24.02
C GLU A 122 -31.45 11.29 24.03
N THR A 123 -30.99 10.51 25.01
CA THR A 123 -29.61 10.06 25.11
C THR A 123 -29.24 9.15 23.93
N MET A 124 -30.16 8.26 23.55
CA MET A 124 -30.01 7.34 22.40
C MET A 124 -29.90 8.11 21.08
N ALA A 125 -30.76 9.11 20.87
CA ALA A 125 -30.69 9.96 19.68
C ALA A 125 -29.36 10.72 19.61
N SER A 126 -28.89 11.29 20.73
CA SER A 126 -27.60 11.99 20.81
C SER A 126 -26.41 11.06 20.49
N LEU A 127 -26.48 9.79 20.89
CA LEU A 127 -25.45 8.80 20.58
C LEU A 127 -25.41 8.41 19.10
N TYR A 128 -26.59 8.29 18.47
CA TYR A 128 -26.68 8.05 17.03
C TYR A 128 -26.14 9.23 16.21
N ASP A 129 -26.40 10.47 16.63
CA ASP A 129 -25.86 11.65 15.99
C ASP A 129 -24.33 11.73 16.12
N ALA A 130 -23.79 11.43 17.30
CA ALA A 130 -22.35 11.38 17.53
C ALA A 130 -21.64 10.27 16.73
N LEU A 131 -22.31 9.12 16.56
CA LEU A 131 -21.79 8.02 15.73
C LEU A 131 -21.74 8.42 14.26
N ALA A 132 -22.78 9.09 13.76
CA ALA A 132 -22.87 9.57 12.39
C ALA A 132 -21.81 10.67 12.11
N GLU A 133 -21.57 11.56 13.07
CA GLU A 133 -20.55 12.59 12.97
C GLU A 133 -19.14 12.00 12.94
N ASN A 134 -18.85 11.02 13.80
CA ASN A 134 -17.57 10.30 13.80
C ASN A 134 -17.34 9.49 12.53
N ALA A 135 -18.37 8.86 11.97
CA ALA A 135 -18.27 8.16 10.68
C ALA A 135 -17.96 9.12 9.53
N THR A 136 -18.57 10.32 9.56
CA THR A 136 -18.33 11.38 8.55
C THR A 136 -16.89 11.91 8.66
N LEU A 137 -16.40 12.14 9.88
CA LEU A 137 -15.02 12.54 10.14
C LEU A 137 -14.02 11.48 9.65
N ALA A 138 -14.25 10.21 9.92
CA ALA A 138 -13.39 9.12 9.45
C ALA A 138 -13.31 9.08 7.91
N GLN A 139 -14.45 9.26 7.22
CA GLN A 139 -14.48 9.36 5.76
C GLN A 139 -13.71 10.60 5.26
N GLN A 140 -13.84 11.73 5.93
CA GLN A 140 -13.14 12.96 5.56
C GLN A 140 -11.63 12.81 5.72
N TRP A 141 -11.16 12.21 6.81
CA TRP A 141 -9.74 11.89 7.01
C TRP A 141 -9.22 10.91 5.96
N GLN A 142 -10.02 9.92 5.56
CA GLN A 142 -9.66 8.99 4.49
C GLN A 142 -9.53 9.69 3.14
N ILE A 143 -10.44 10.60 2.80
CA ILE A 143 -10.38 11.42 1.57
C ILE A 143 -9.18 12.37 1.60
N GLU A 144 -8.90 13.02 2.73
CA GLU A 144 -7.72 13.89 2.89
C GLU A 144 -6.41 13.11 2.75
N ALA A 145 -6.31 11.93 3.34
CA ALA A 145 -5.16 11.04 3.18
C ALA A 145 -4.97 10.61 1.71
N GLN A 146 -6.06 10.28 1.01
CA GLN A 146 -6.04 9.92 -0.41
C GLN A 146 -5.70 11.11 -1.32
N SER A 147 -6.15 12.31 -0.99
CA SER A 147 -5.86 13.53 -1.78
C SER A 147 -4.43 14.05 -1.60
N ALA A 148 -3.73 13.57 -0.57
CA ALA A 148 -2.35 13.92 -0.25
C ALA A 148 -1.33 12.89 -0.77
N ALA A 149 -1.74 12.01 -1.69
CA ALA A 149 -0.83 11.05 -2.30
C ALA A 149 0.42 11.78 -2.84
N ALA A 150 1.58 11.41 -2.32
CA ALA A 150 2.83 12.08 -2.68
C ALA A 150 3.22 11.70 -4.11
N ASP A 151 3.49 12.69 -4.97
CA ASP A 151 4.15 12.43 -6.24
C ASP A 151 5.68 12.37 -5.99
N LEU A 152 6.19 11.15 -5.95
CA LEU A 152 7.61 10.83 -5.72
C LEU A 152 8.22 10.13 -6.95
N ARG A 153 7.63 10.32 -8.12
CA ARG A 153 8.16 9.77 -9.36
C ARG A 153 9.57 10.26 -9.62
N ASN A 154 10.44 9.33 -9.98
CA ASN A 154 11.86 9.59 -10.25
C ASN A 154 12.62 10.19 -9.05
N ALA A 155 12.10 10.15 -7.84
CA ALA A 155 12.77 10.65 -6.66
C ALA A 155 14.01 9.80 -6.33
N ASP A 156 15.11 10.44 -5.95
CA ASP A 156 16.26 9.74 -5.36
C ASP A 156 16.08 9.67 -3.83
N LEU A 157 15.64 8.52 -3.35
CA LEU A 157 15.39 8.23 -1.94
C LEU A 157 16.35 7.16 -1.40
N ARG A 158 17.50 6.96 -2.08
CA ARG A 158 18.49 5.95 -1.68
C ARG A 158 18.99 6.19 -0.28
N GLY A 159 19.01 5.13 0.54
CA GLY A 159 19.47 5.16 1.93
C GLY A 159 18.63 6.05 2.86
N SER A 160 17.47 6.52 2.41
CA SER A 160 16.60 7.40 3.20
C SER A 160 16.01 6.68 4.42
N ARG A 161 15.71 7.45 5.45
CA ARG A 161 15.05 6.96 6.67
C ARG A 161 13.55 7.22 6.57
N LEU A 162 12.84 6.22 6.04
CA LEU A 162 11.39 6.26 5.83
C LEU A 162 10.64 5.33 6.79
N TYR A 163 11.20 5.11 7.98
CA TYR A 163 10.59 4.28 9.01
C TYR A 163 9.21 4.83 9.42
N GLY A 164 8.16 4.01 9.31
CA GLY A 164 6.79 4.37 9.68
C GLY A 164 6.17 5.50 8.84
N VAL A 165 6.78 5.87 7.72
CA VAL A 165 6.28 6.96 6.88
C VAL A 165 4.92 6.60 6.27
N ASN A 166 4.02 7.57 6.17
CA ASN A 166 2.78 7.42 5.43
C ASN A 166 2.98 7.77 3.96
N LEU A 167 3.02 6.74 3.12
CA LEU A 167 3.09 6.80 1.66
C LEU A 167 1.83 6.19 1.02
N TYR A 168 0.69 6.28 1.71
CA TYR A 168 -0.59 5.82 1.20
C TYR A 168 -0.88 6.43 -0.17
N GLY A 169 -1.13 5.58 -1.18
CA GLY A 169 -1.42 6.02 -2.55
C GLY A 169 -0.29 6.77 -3.26
N ALA A 170 0.91 6.81 -2.70
CA ALA A 170 2.03 7.56 -3.28
C ALA A 170 2.42 7.00 -4.66
N ASP A 171 2.72 7.90 -5.59
CA ASP A 171 3.30 7.54 -6.87
C ASP A 171 4.83 7.49 -6.76
N LEU A 172 5.36 6.29 -6.58
CA LEU A 172 6.79 6.00 -6.44
C LEU A 172 7.41 5.45 -7.73
N ARG A 173 6.71 5.53 -8.85
CA ARG A 173 7.20 4.99 -10.11
C ARG A 173 8.55 5.58 -10.50
N HIS A 174 9.48 4.70 -10.90
CA HIS A 174 10.84 5.06 -11.29
C HIS A 174 11.66 5.75 -10.18
N SER A 175 11.20 5.74 -8.93
CA SER A 175 12.00 6.23 -7.81
C SER A 175 13.14 5.27 -7.47
N SER A 176 14.21 5.79 -6.84
CA SER A 176 15.29 4.96 -6.31
C SER A 176 15.19 4.89 -4.80
N LEU A 177 14.82 3.74 -4.27
CA LEU A 177 14.68 3.44 -2.83
C LEU A 177 15.77 2.47 -2.36
N ASP A 178 16.83 2.31 -3.12
CA ASP A 178 17.90 1.37 -2.79
C ASP A 178 18.46 1.65 -1.39
N ASN A 179 18.54 0.60 -0.55
CA ASN A 179 18.97 0.68 0.84
C ASN A 179 18.15 1.62 1.74
N ALA A 180 16.94 2.03 1.33
CA ALA A 180 16.06 2.82 2.17
C ALA A 180 15.48 1.99 3.32
N ASN A 181 15.27 2.63 4.47
CA ASN A 181 14.57 2.01 5.60
C ASN A 181 13.08 2.35 5.55
N LEU A 182 12.28 1.43 5.03
CA LEU A 182 10.82 1.52 4.88
C LEU A 182 10.09 0.66 5.93
N ARG A 183 10.76 0.25 7.01
CA ARG A 183 10.11 -0.57 8.04
C ARG A 183 8.86 0.12 8.56
N TYR A 184 7.77 -0.65 8.64
CA TYR A 184 6.45 -0.20 9.10
C TYR A 184 5.87 0.97 8.30
N ALA A 185 6.40 1.28 7.10
CA ALA A 185 5.83 2.29 6.22
C ALA A 185 4.41 1.87 5.77
N ILE A 186 3.53 2.85 5.61
CA ILE A 186 2.19 2.65 5.06
C ILE A 186 2.27 2.90 3.56
N LEU A 187 2.35 1.82 2.78
CA LEU A 187 2.44 1.82 1.32
C LEU A 187 1.14 1.33 0.65
N VAL A 188 0.06 1.31 1.41
CA VAL A 188 -1.26 0.87 0.92
C VAL A 188 -1.64 1.67 -0.33
N ASN A 189 -2.01 0.98 -1.42
CA ASN A 189 -2.32 1.56 -2.73
C ASN A 189 -1.18 2.39 -3.38
N ALA A 190 0.05 2.30 -2.90
CA ALA A 190 1.19 2.99 -3.54
C ALA A 190 1.55 2.34 -4.89
N ASP A 191 1.98 3.14 -5.86
CA ASP A 191 2.48 2.64 -7.14
C ASP A 191 4.01 2.62 -7.12
N MET A 192 4.59 1.42 -6.96
CA MET A 192 6.04 1.20 -6.90
C MET A 192 6.59 0.58 -8.19
N ARG A 193 5.84 0.57 -9.26
CA ARG A 193 6.31 0.01 -10.54
C ARG A 193 7.55 0.75 -11.02
N ASN A 194 8.55 0.00 -11.46
CA ASN A 194 9.86 0.49 -11.87
C ASN A 194 10.63 1.25 -10.76
N ALA A 195 10.27 1.09 -9.50
CA ALA A 195 11.06 1.62 -8.38
C ALA A 195 12.27 0.72 -8.08
N GLY A 196 13.42 1.31 -7.81
CA GLY A 196 14.61 0.60 -7.32
C GLY A 196 14.46 0.29 -5.84
N LEU A 197 14.55 -0.98 -5.45
CA LEU A 197 14.35 -1.44 -4.07
C LEU A 197 15.53 -2.28 -3.56
N LEU A 198 16.68 -2.29 -4.25
CA LEU A 198 17.84 -3.10 -3.88
C LEU A 198 18.27 -2.82 -2.44
N GLY A 199 18.22 -3.84 -1.59
CA GLY A 199 18.64 -3.72 -0.20
C GLY A 199 17.72 -2.86 0.69
N ALA A 200 16.56 -2.42 0.21
CA ALA A 200 15.57 -1.72 1.00
C ALA A 200 15.02 -2.63 2.13
N ASP A 201 14.71 -2.05 3.27
CA ASP A 201 14.08 -2.76 4.39
C ASP A 201 12.59 -2.39 4.48
N LEU A 202 11.72 -3.30 4.02
CA LEU A 202 10.26 -3.18 4.07
C LEU A 202 9.64 -4.00 5.20
N GLY A 203 10.42 -4.46 6.17
CA GLY A 203 9.93 -5.28 7.27
C GLY A 203 8.76 -4.65 8.01
N GLY A 204 7.61 -5.32 8.00
CA GLY A 204 6.37 -4.83 8.62
C GLY A 204 5.69 -3.67 7.89
N ALA A 205 6.11 -3.31 6.68
CA ALA A 205 5.39 -2.34 5.86
C ALA A 205 4.01 -2.88 5.44
N GLN A 206 3.05 -1.99 5.25
CA GLN A 206 1.71 -2.32 4.76
C GLN A 206 1.67 -2.11 3.24
N LEU A 207 1.45 -3.19 2.49
CA LEU A 207 1.48 -3.21 1.02
C LEU A 207 0.11 -3.54 0.38
N ASP A 208 -0.97 -3.50 1.14
CA ASP A 208 -2.30 -3.84 0.63
C ASP A 208 -2.68 -2.94 -0.56
N GLY A 209 -3.02 -3.53 -1.70
CA GLY A 209 -3.34 -2.81 -2.93
C GLY A 209 -2.15 -2.05 -3.56
N ALA A 210 -0.94 -2.23 -3.05
CA ALA A 210 0.24 -1.60 -3.66
C ALA A 210 0.56 -2.24 -5.02
N LYS A 211 0.87 -1.41 -6.03
CA LYS A 211 1.33 -1.87 -7.34
C LYS A 211 2.82 -2.22 -7.28
N THR A 212 3.08 -3.51 -7.23
CA THR A 212 4.41 -4.08 -6.95
C THR A 212 4.98 -4.91 -8.10
N GLY A 213 4.25 -4.99 -9.21
CA GLY A 213 4.72 -5.63 -10.43
C GLY A 213 5.85 -4.83 -11.09
N ASN A 214 6.80 -5.54 -11.72
CA ASN A 214 7.88 -4.93 -12.51
C ASN A 214 8.67 -3.85 -11.74
N ILE A 215 9.16 -4.14 -10.54
CA ILE A 215 10.10 -3.25 -9.83
C ILE A 215 11.42 -3.17 -10.60
N ALA A 216 12.08 -1.99 -10.56
CA ALA A 216 13.28 -1.75 -11.35
C ALA A 216 14.44 -2.64 -10.91
N THR A 217 15.10 -3.26 -11.88
CA THR A 217 16.32 -4.02 -11.68
C THR A 217 17.53 -3.15 -12.06
N SER A 218 18.29 -2.70 -11.08
CA SER A 218 19.64 -2.24 -11.36
C SER A 218 20.57 -3.47 -11.51
N SER A 219 21.57 -3.39 -12.37
CA SER A 219 22.45 -4.50 -12.70
C SER A 219 23.00 -5.21 -11.45
N GLY A 220 22.42 -6.34 -11.08
CA GLY A 220 22.93 -7.21 -10.02
C GLY A 220 21.96 -7.65 -8.92
N GLY A 221 20.68 -7.40 -9.06
CA GLY A 221 19.64 -7.78 -8.10
C GLY A 221 18.69 -6.61 -7.79
N SER A 222 17.48 -6.95 -7.38
CA SER A 222 16.43 -5.94 -7.21
C SER A 222 15.67 -6.09 -5.92
N CYS A 223 15.88 -7.21 -5.26
CA CYS A 223 15.10 -7.57 -4.10
C CYS A 223 15.45 -6.73 -2.87
N PRO A 224 14.43 -6.33 -2.10
CA PRO A 224 14.61 -5.75 -0.78
C PRO A 224 15.37 -6.68 0.16
N PHE A 225 16.04 -6.10 1.16
CA PHE A 225 16.69 -6.86 2.23
C PHE A 225 15.68 -7.58 3.13
N SER A 226 14.53 -6.98 3.34
CA SER A 226 13.46 -7.49 4.20
C SER A 226 12.10 -7.13 3.63
N LEU A 227 11.15 -8.02 3.74
CA LEU A 227 9.78 -7.88 3.26
C LEU A 227 8.76 -8.08 4.41
N PRO A 228 7.54 -7.58 4.24
CA PRO A 228 6.43 -7.94 5.12
C PRO A 228 6.14 -9.45 5.08
N SER A 229 5.43 -9.93 6.10
CA SER A 229 4.97 -11.32 6.15
C SER A 229 4.07 -11.64 4.96
N GLY A 230 4.25 -12.79 4.34
CA GLY A 230 3.50 -13.24 3.16
C GLY A 230 4.07 -12.73 1.84
N PHE A 231 4.86 -11.65 1.82
CA PHE A 231 5.47 -11.14 0.60
C PHE A 231 6.77 -11.85 0.26
N ARG A 232 6.99 -12.05 -1.04
CA ARG A 232 8.26 -12.52 -1.61
C ARG A 232 8.68 -11.60 -2.74
N CYS A 233 9.97 -11.41 -2.88
CA CYS A 233 10.53 -10.84 -4.10
C CYS A 233 10.82 -11.98 -5.08
N VAL A 234 10.21 -11.89 -6.23
CA VAL A 234 10.33 -12.88 -7.29
C VAL A 234 11.16 -12.28 -8.41
N GLU A 235 12.27 -12.93 -8.73
CA GLU A 235 13.16 -12.49 -9.82
C GLU A 235 12.94 -13.38 -11.04
N GLY A 236 12.71 -12.77 -12.17
CA GLY A 236 12.54 -13.40 -13.47
C GLY A 236 13.35 -12.68 -14.54
N SER A 237 13.01 -12.89 -15.80
CA SER A 237 13.61 -12.18 -16.92
C SER A 237 12.62 -12.03 -18.06
N THR A 238 12.74 -10.97 -18.83
CA THR A 238 12.05 -10.87 -20.13
C THR A 238 12.56 -11.93 -21.11
N ASP A 239 11.87 -12.12 -22.22
CA ASP A 239 12.31 -13.03 -23.30
C ASP A 239 13.66 -12.64 -23.89
N ASP A 240 14.00 -11.33 -23.88
CA ASP A 240 15.31 -10.80 -24.29
C ASP A 240 16.39 -10.93 -23.19
N GLY A 241 16.04 -11.56 -22.03
CA GLY A 241 16.98 -11.81 -20.93
C GLY A 241 17.23 -10.63 -19.99
N TYR A 242 16.44 -9.55 -20.08
CA TYR A 242 16.52 -8.47 -19.09
C TYR A 242 15.92 -8.92 -17.78
N PRO A 243 16.63 -8.70 -16.65
CA PRO A 243 16.11 -9.10 -15.35
C PRO A 243 14.86 -8.28 -15.00
N LEU A 244 13.86 -8.98 -14.45
CA LEU A 244 12.64 -8.42 -13.89
C LEU A 244 12.54 -8.85 -12.43
N ALA A 245 11.95 -8.03 -11.60
CA ALA A 245 11.56 -8.43 -10.26
C ALA A 245 10.17 -7.90 -9.92
N SER A 246 9.49 -8.59 -9.03
CA SER A 246 8.17 -8.21 -8.54
C SER A 246 8.03 -8.61 -7.07
N LEU A 247 7.34 -7.79 -6.28
CA LEU A 247 6.96 -8.19 -4.94
C LEU A 247 5.57 -8.83 -5.01
N MET A 248 5.53 -10.12 -4.77
CA MET A 248 4.29 -10.89 -4.77
C MET A 248 3.87 -11.21 -3.35
N GLY A 249 2.62 -10.98 -3.03
CA GLY A 249 2.08 -11.23 -1.71
C GLY A 249 0.56 -11.03 -1.65
N PRO A 250 -0.05 -11.32 -0.50
CA PRO A 250 -1.49 -11.17 -0.33
C PRO A 250 -1.94 -9.72 -0.51
N HIS A 251 -3.12 -9.53 -1.10
CA HIS A 251 -3.73 -8.22 -1.38
C HIS A 251 -2.90 -7.27 -2.26
N ALA A 252 -1.81 -7.74 -2.89
CA ALA A 252 -1.02 -6.92 -3.82
C ALA A 252 -1.81 -6.57 -5.08
N ASP A 253 -1.57 -5.39 -5.65
CA ASP A 253 -2.03 -5.05 -6.99
C ASP A 253 -0.93 -5.39 -8.01
N LEU A 254 -1.13 -6.50 -8.69
CA LEU A 254 -0.25 -7.05 -9.73
C LEU A 254 -0.87 -6.90 -11.12
N SER A 255 -1.93 -6.09 -11.24
CA SER A 255 -2.66 -5.92 -12.50
C SER A 255 -1.80 -5.33 -13.61
N ASP A 256 -2.14 -5.67 -14.84
CA ASP A 256 -1.46 -5.19 -16.05
C ASP A 256 0.08 -5.43 -16.02
N SER A 257 0.52 -6.50 -15.37
CA SER A 257 1.94 -6.84 -15.19
C SER A 257 2.33 -8.09 -15.97
N ASP A 258 3.59 -8.12 -16.41
CA ASP A 258 4.19 -9.26 -17.09
C ASP A 258 5.11 -10.02 -16.16
N PHE A 259 4.88 -11.32 -16.00
CA PHE A 259 5.66 -12.21 -15.15
C PHE A 259 6.28 -13.32 -16.00
N HIS A 260 7.60 -13.32 -16.11
CA HIS A 260 8.31 -14.22 -17.00
C HIS A 260 9.44 -14.99 -16.30
N ASN A 261 9.55 -16.26 -16.61
CA ASN A 261 10.74 -17.09 -16.36
C ASN A 261 11.18 -17.20 -14.89
N PHE A 262 10.25 -17.27 -13.94
CA PHE A 262 10.59 -17.54 -12.54
C PHE A 262 10.08 -18.93 -12.07
N GLN A 263 10.66 -19.42 -10.97
CA GLN A 263 10.39 -20.74 -10.41
C GLN A 263 10.11 -20.65 -8.91
N GLU A 264 8.99 -20.01 -8.56
CA GLU A 264 8.59 -19.82 -7.17
C GLU A 264 7.37 -20.65 -6.81
N THR A 265 7.48 -21.43 -5.74
CA THR A 265 6.41 -22.30 -5.26
C THR A 265 5.80 -21.76 -3.96
N ASN A 266 4.55 -22.12 -3.70
CA ASN A 266 3.80 -21.72 -2.49
C ASN A 266 3.79 -20.20 -2.28
N LEU A 267 3.56 -19.44 -3.35
CA LEU A 267 3.32 -18.00 -3.26
C LEU A 267 1.99 -17.75 -2.56
N ASP A 268 1.98 -16.78 -1.65
CA ASP A 268 0.75 -16.27 -1.03
C ASP A 268 0.25 -15.09 -1.87
N LEU A 269 -0.79 -15.32 -2.67
CA LEU A 269 -1.43 -14.35 -3.55
C LEU A 269 -2.92 -14.20 -3.19
N TYR A 270 -3.26 -14.51 -1.93
CA TYR A 270 -4.62 -14.40 -1.42
C TYR A 270 -5.20 -13.01 -1.67
N SER A 271 -6.39 -12.94 -2.29
CA SER A 271 -7.11 -11.70 -2.61
C SER A 271 -6.27 -10.66 -3.37
N SER A 272 -5.24 -11.05 -4.10
CA SER A 272 -4.47 -10.14 -4.95
C SER A 272 -5.24 -9.78 -6.23
N ASN A 273 -4.97 -8.58 -6.76
CA ASN A 273 -5.47 -8.14 -8.05
C ASN A 273 -4.44 -8.49 -9.13
N MET A 274 -4.79 -9.41 -10.02
CA MET A 274 -3.94 -9.87 -11.14
C MET A 274 -4.66 -9.69 -12.49
N GLN A 275 -5.60 -8.73 -12.58
CA GLN A 275 -6.33 -8.47 -13.82
C GLN A 275 -5.41 -8.17 -14.98
N ASN A 276 -5.73 -8.72 -16.15
CA ASN A 276 -5.01 -8.51 -17.40
C ASN A 276 -3.50 -8.82 -17.34
N SER A 277 -3.03 -9.54 -16.32
CA SER A 277 -1.61 -9.89 -16.19
C SER A 277 -1.24 -11.08 -17.07
N HIS A 278 0.02 -11.12 -17.46
CA HIS A 278 0.57 -12.19 -18.27
C HIS A 278 1.60 -13.00 -17.49
N PHE A 279 1.35 -14.29 -17.35
CA PHE A 279 2.18 -15.28 -16.66
C PHE A 279 2.79 -16.23 -17.70
N TYR A 280 4.09 -16.12 -17.93
CA TYR A 280 4.79 -16.88 -18.97
C TYR A 280 5.96 -17.68 -18.41
N ASN A 281 5.97 -18.99 -18.70
CA ASN A 281 7.04 -19.93 -18.34
C ASN A 281 7.36 -19.93 -16.83
N LEU A 282 6.33 -20.11 -16.00
CA LEU A 282 6.41 -20.02 -14.55
C LEU A 282 6.15 -21.35 -13.85
N ASN A 283 6.80 -21.53 -12.72
CA ASN A 283 6.38 -22.53 -11.75
C ASN A 283 5.76 -21.84 -10.53
N MET A 284 4.45 -21.95 -10.41
CA MET A 284 3.65 -21.42 -9.30
C MET A 284 2.96 -22.56 -8.54
N ASN A 285 3.60 -23.72 -8.49
CA ASN A 285 3.07 -24.89 -7.76
C ASN A 285 2.73 -24.52 -6.32
N GLY A 286 1.52 -24.88 -5.87
CA GLY A 286 1.05 -24.65 -4.51
C GLY A 286 0.77 -23.16 -4.17
N ALA A 287 0.65 -22.26 -5.16
CA ALA A 287 0.31 -20.88 -4.89
C ALA A 287 -1.11 -20.78 -4.32
N ASP A 288 -1.28 -19.94 -3.30
CA ASP A 288 -2.58 -19.54 -2.77
C ASP A 288 -3.08 -18.31 -3.52
N MET A 289 -4.05 -18.49 -4.41
CA MET A 289 -4.73 -17.44 -5.18
C MET A 289 -6.22 -17.37 -4.81
N ASN A 290 -6.57 -17.83 -3.62
CA ASN A 290 -7.95 -17.80 -3.14
C ASN A 290 -8.48 -16.36 -3.12
N ASN A 291 -9.68 -16.15 -3.67
CA ASN A 291 -10.32 -14.85 -3.86
C ASN A 291 -9.52 -13.83 -4.70
N ALA A 292 -8.52 -14.23 -5.45
CA ALA A 292 -7.77 -13.33 -6.32
C ALA A 292 -8.62 -12.92 -7.55
N ASP A 293 -8.39 -11.73 -8.07
CA ASP A 293 -8.98 -11.29 -9.34
C ASP A 293 -7.98 -11.56 -10.47
N LEU A 294 -8.26 -12.58 -11.27
CA LEU A 294 -7.49 -13.01 -12.44
C LEU A 294 -8.18 -12.65 -13.77
N SER A 295 -9.23 -11.82 -13.72
CA SER A 295 -10.02 -11.52 -14.89
C SER A 295 -9.16 -10.97 -16.04
N GLY A 296 -9.30 -11.55 -17.22
CA GLY A 296 -8.51 -11.20 -18.41
C GLY A 296 -7.04 -11.63 -18.37
N ALA A 297 -6.57 -12.31 -17.33
CA ALA A 297 -5.19 -12.77 -17.26
C ALA A 297 -4.86 -13.84 -18.31
N THR A 298 -3.60 -13.95 -18.66
CA THR A 298 -3.08 -14.97 -19.58
C THR A 298 -2.04 -15.83 -18.88
N PHE A 299 -2.23 -17.14 -18.93
CA PHE A 299 -1.28 -18.13 -18.45
C PHE A 299 -0.73 -18.91 -19.65
N GLU A 300 0.58 -18.89 -19.83
CA GLU A 300 1.25 -19.63 -20.88
C GLU A 300 2.49 -20.38 -20.32
N ASN A 301 2.54 -21.69 -20.53
CA ASN A 301 3.59 -22.57 -20.00
C ASN A 301 3.74 -22.48 -18.49
N VAL A 302 2.65 -22.44 -17.74
CA VAL A 302 2.64 -22.25 -16.28
C VAL A 302 2.28 -23.55 -15.55
N ASN A 303 2.97 -23.81 -14.45
CA ASN A 303 2.65 -24.91 -13.55
C ASN A 303 1.87 -24.38 -12.35
N LEU A 304 0.57 -24.69 -12.27
CA LEU A 304 -0.33 -24.35 -11.16
C LEU A 304 -0.69 -25.59 -10.30
N TYR A 305 0.02 -26.69 -10.45
CA TYR A 305 -0.31 -27.91 -9.70
C TYR A 305 -0.36 -27.65 -8.19
N ASN A 306 -1.40 -28.15 -7.51
CA ASN A 306 -1.70 -27.91 -6.09
C ASN A 306 -1.92 -26.43 -5.71
N SER A 307 -2.13 -25.50 -6.63
CA SER A 307 -2.53 -24.13 -6.28
C SER A 307 -4.00 -24.07 -5.87
N ASP A 308 -4.34 -23.09 -5.03
CA ASP A 308 -5.72 -22.82 -4.62
C ASP A 308 -6.27 -21.58 -5.37
N LEU A 309 -7.25 -21.83 -6.25
CA LEU A 309 -7.99 -20.79 -6.99
C LEU A 309 -9.43 -20.63 -6.47
N SER A 310 -9.73 -21.12 -5.27
CA SER A 310 -11.07 -21.06 -4.69
C SER A 310 -11.55 -19.61 -4.58
N GLY A 311 -12.70 -19.30 -5.16
CA GLY A 311 -13.26 -17.94 -5.12
C GLY A 311 -12.56 -16.93 -6.02
N ALA A 312 -11.54 -17.34 -6.79
CA ALA A 312 -10.90 -16.43 -7.75
C ALA A 312 -11.82 -16.08 -8.92
N ASP A 313 -11.73 -14.84 -9.40
CA ASP A 313 -12.40 -14.43 -10.65
C ASP A 313 -11.54 -14.84 -11.85
N LEU A 314 -12.01 -15.84 -12.60
CA LEU A 314 -11.34 -16.37 -13.78
C LEU A 314 -11.98 -15.87 -15.09
N THR A 315 -12.81 -14.83 -15.04
CA THR A 315 -13.53 -14.31 -16.20
C THR A 315 -12.56 -13.89 -17.30
N GLY A 316 -12.62 -14.54 -18.45
CA GLY A 316 -11.81 -14.19 -19.63
C GLY A 316 -10.34 -14.59 -19.53
N VAL A 317 -9.98 -15.46 -18.58
CA VAL A 317 -8.61 -16.01 -18.48
C VAL A 317 -8.29 -16.85 -19.72
N THR A 318 -7.09 -16.67 -20.24
CA THR A 318 -6.55 -17.48 -21.34
C THR A 318 -5.52 -18.46 -20.79
N TRP A 319 -5.67 -19.74 -21.19
CA TRP A 319 -4.82 -20.84 -20.75
C TRP A 319 -4.14 -21.48 -21.94
N THR A 320 -2.82 -21.57 -21.93
CA THR A 320 -2.03 -22.23 -22.99
C THR A 320 -0.94 -23.07 -22.35
N ASN A 321 -0.96 -24.36 -22.55
CA ASN A 321 0.00 -25.30 -21.98
C ASN A 321 0.20 -25.15 -20.46
N VAL A 322 -0.90 -25.07 -19.72
CA VAL A 322 -0.89 -24.88 -18.24
C VAL A 322 -1.12 -26.21 -17.54
N MET A 323 -0.26 -26.54 -16.58
CA MET A 323 -0.54 -27.60 -15.62
C MET A 323 -1.56 -27.10 -14.60
N CYS A 324 -2.77 -27.63 -14.66
CA CYS A 324 -3.89 -27.17 -13.82
C CYS A 324 -3.74 -27.58 -12.34
N PRO A 325 -4.46 -26.90 -11.41
CA PRO A 325 -4.37 -27.18 -9.96
C PRO A 325 -4.58 -28.64 -9.56
N ALA A 326 -5.61 -29.29 -10.04
CA ALA A 326 -5.88 -30.70 -9.74
C ALA A 326 -5.05 -31.68 -10.60
N GLY A 327 -4.18 -31.17 -11.47
CA GLY A 327 -3.35 -31.94 -12.42
C GLY A 327 -3.97 -31.98 -13.82
N GLY A 328 -3.18 -32.44 -14.78
CA GLY A 328 -3.55 -32.40 -16.21
C GLY A 328 -3.21 -31.07 -16.86
N ASN A 329 -3.18 -31.08 -18.20
CA ASN A 329 -2.81 -29.88 -18.98
C ASN A 329 -4.09 -29.19 -19.51
N SER A 330 -4.09 -27.86 -19.50
CA SER A 330 -5.21 -27.05 -20.03
C SER A 330 -5.56 -27.40 -21.48
N ASP A 331 -4.55 -27.68 -22.30
CA ASP A 331 -4.74 -27.97 -23.74
C ASP A 331 -5.50 -29.30 -23.94
N ASP A 332 -5.37 -30.23 -23.00
CA ASP A 332 -6.11 -31.51 -22.98
C ASP A 332 -7.54 -31.33 -22.40
N ASN A 333 -7.81 -30.21 -21.72
CA ASN A 333 -9.07 -29.91 -21.02
C ASN A 333 -9.92 -28.83 -21.72
N GLY A 334 -9.78 -28.69 -23.03
CA GLY A 334 -10.53 -27.71 -23.81
C GLY A 334 -9.99 -26.28 -23.71
N ASN A 335 -8.70 -26.14 -23.51
CA ASN A 335 -7.94 -24.90 -23.30
C ASN A 335 -8.41 -24.11 -22.07
N THR A 336 -8.70 -24.81 -20.99
CA THR A 336 -9.05 -24.18 -19.70
C THR A 336 -8.65 -25.06 -18.52
N CYS A 337 -8.35 -24.41 -17.40
CA CYS A 337 -8.22 -25.08 -16.09
C CYS A 337 -9.49 -24.98 -15.23
N GLU A 338 -10.53 -24.26 -15.65
CA GLU A 338 -11.73 -24.03 -14.83
C GLU A 338 -12.46 -25.33 -14.44
N ASN A 339 -12.32 -26.38 -15.22
CA ASN A 339 -12.91 -27.68 -14.93
C ASN A 339 -11.95 -28.60 -14.16
N ASN A 340 -10.79 -28.13 -13.76
CA ASN A 340 -9.70 -28.90 -13.14
C ASN A 340 -8.98 -28.09 -12.05
N LEU A 341 -9.78 -27.39 -11.24
CA LEU A 341 -9.35 -26.57 -10.10
C LEU A 341 -9.16 -27.41 -8.84
#